data_13d863a603c179518f1cd62369e922b9
#
_entry.id   13d863a603c179518f1cd62369e922b9
#
_cell.length_a   1.000
_cell.length_b   1.000
_cell.length_c   1.000
_cell.angle_alpha   90.00
_cell.angle_beta   90.00
_cell.angle_gamma   90.00
#
_symmetry.space_group_name_H-M   'P 1'
#
loop_
_entity.id
_entity.type
_entity.pdbx_description
1 polymer ?
#
loop_
_entity_poly.entity_id
_entity_poly.type
_entity_poly.pdbx_seq_one_letter_code
_entity_poly.pdbx_strand_id
1 'polypeptide(L)'
;MGDILHALPAVTALRQAHPDWGIDWIVEPRWRALLGAEESTGSQSARSPARPLVDHLHFAPTKRWRKAPLSRQNLHEIKALRAALRTGGYDAVIDLQGAIRSAVVARLAGCRRLIGEAEPRERAARWLFTERVTTRSVHVVEQDVELASAIAGDALAPVAPWLPVDAAAEAWADSLLPSSASLSGSPRTGPGPWGGSQPAVLINPGAGWGAKRWPAERYAAVAQGFVERSCRVLVNIGPDEEPLAEVILRQTGGAAIPLACTLAQLIAVTSRIALAVAGDTGPLHLACALGRPVVGIYGPTDPSRNGPFGTHFKVLRSPQSRLDHSRHEAPEAGLLTIQPEDVLRAADALLYPETAVETGL
;
A
#
# COMPACT_ATOMS: atom_id res chain seq x y z
N MET A 1 -6.62 0.35 -1.44
CA MET A 1 -5.26 -0.20 -1.32
C MET A 1 -4.56 0.43 -0.12
N GLY A 2 -4.37 1.73 -0.10
CA GLY A 2 -3.70 2.43 1.00
C GLY A 2 -4.26 2.10 2.38
N ASP A 3 -5.57 2.23 2.58
CA ASP A 3 -6.22 1.94 3.88
C ASP A 3 -5.91 0.51 4.39
N ILE A 4 -5.81 -0.49 3.48
CA ILE A 4 -5.47 -1.86 3.86
C ILE A 4 -3.99 -1.94 4.27
N LEU A 5 -3.10 -1.35 3.46
CA LEU A 5 -1.66 -1.36 3.74
C LEU A 5 -1.31 -0.66 5.05
N HIS A 6 -2.04 0.40 5.41
CA HIS A 6 -1.88 1.08 6.70
C HIS A 6 -2.37 0.22 7.89
N ALA A 7 -3.45 -0.55 7.69
CA ALA A 7 -3.99 -1.42 8.72
C ALA A 7 -3.17 -2.72 8.95
N LEU A 8 -2.40 -3.17 7.94
CA LEU A 8 -1.63 -4.41 8.04
C LEU A 8 -0.66 -4.47 9.23
N PRO A 9 0.12 -3.41 9.58
CA PRO A 9 0.99 -3.44 10.74
C PRO A 9 0.26 -3.72 12.05
N ALA A 10 -0.92 -3.14 12.23
CA ALA A 10 -1.77 -3.33 13.40
C ALA A 10 -2.30 -4.76 13.51
N VAL A 11 -2.81 -5.31 12.39
CA VAL A 11 -3.33 -6.68 12.38
C VAL A 11 -2.20 -7.72 12.46
N THR A 12 -1.02 -7.40 11.92
CA THR A 12 0.17 -8.24 12.09
C THR A 12 0.61 -8.27 13.56
N ALA A 13 0.61 -7.12 14.24
CA ALA A 13 0.91 -7.04 15.68
C ALA A 13 -0.09 -7.84 16.51
N LEU A 14 -1.40 -7.75 16.21
CA LEU A 14 -2.43 -8.59 16.82
C LEU A 14 -2.15 -10.08 16.62
N ARG A 15 -1.81 -10.49 15.40
CA ARG A 15 -1.51 -11.88 15.07
C ARG A 15 -0.27 -12.40 15.80
N GLN A 16 0.74 -11.55 15.99
CA GLN A 16 1.95 -11.91 16.75
C GLN A 16 1.67 -12.04 18.24
N ALA A 17 0.89 -11.13 18.80
CA ALA A 17 0.52 -11.14 20.22
C ALA A 17 -0.46 -12.29 20.56
N HIS A 18 -1.36 -12.60 19.64
CA HIS A 18 -2.42 -13.61 19.82
C HIS A 18 -2.46 -14.59 18.64
N PRO A 19 -1.49 -15.53 18.56
CA PRO A 19 -1.38 -16.46 17.44
C PRO A 19 -2.59 -17.40 17.31
N ASP A 20 -3.30 -17.65 18.41
CA ASP A 20 -4.44 -18.56 18.47
C ASP A 20 -5.79 -17.89 18.16
N TRP A 21 -5.82 -16.56 18.00
CA TRP A 21 -7.07 -15.87 17.66
C TRP A 21 -7.49 -16.17 16.23
N GLY A 22 -8.81 -16.35 16.03
CA GLY A 22 -9.41 -16.29 14.70
C GLY A 22 -9.48 -14.84 14.23
N ILE A 23 -8.83 -14.51 13.13
CA ILE A 23 -8.85 -13.18 12.53
C ILE A 23 -9.40 -13.29 11.11
N ASP A 24 -10.59 -12.76 10.89
CA ASP A 24 -11.22 -12.68 9.59
C ASP A 24 -11.18 -11.24 9.08
N TRP A 25 -11.15 -11.04 7.77
CA TRP A 25 -11.11 -9.71 7.16
C TRP A 25 -12.19 -9.54 6.10
N ILE A 26 -12.93 -8.43 6.19
CA ILE A 26 -13.90 -8.03 5.18
C ILE A 26 -13.21 -7.08 4.20
N VAL A 27 -13.15 -7.43 2.92
CA VAL A 27 -12.39 -6.69 1.92
C VAL A 27 -13.14 -6.56 0.59
N GLU A 28 -12.86 -5.50 -0.16
CA GLU A 28 -13.26 -5.39 -1.57
C GLU A 28 -12.54 -6.46 -2.40
N PRO A 29 -13.21 -7.23 -3.27
CA PRO A 29 -12.60 -8.36 -4.00
C PRO A 29 -11.31 -8.04 -4.73
N ARG A 30 -11.22 -6.85 -5.32
CA ARG A 30 -10.02 -6.39 -6.06
C ARG A 30 -8.75 -6.25 -5.22
N TRP A 31 -8.88 -6.20 -3.89
CA TRP A 31 -7.74 -6.07 -2.97
C TRP A 31 -7.37 -7.38 -2.28
N ARG A 32 -8.00 -8.48 -2.69
CA ARG A 32 -7.77 -9.82 -2.13
C ARG A 32 -6.28 -10.17 -2.04
N ALA A 33 -5.50 -9.90 -3.08
CA ALA A 33 -4.09 -10.28 -3.16
C ALA A 33 -3.21 -9.63 -2.07
N LEU A 34 -3.68 -8.59 -1.38
CA LEU A 34 -2.99 -8.04 -0.19
C LEU A 34 -3.13 -8.92 1.07
N LEU A 35 -4.07 -9.87 1.08
CA LEU A 35 -4.44 -10.67 2.25
C LEU A 35 -4.37 -12.18 1.99
N GLY A 36 -4.34 -12.61 0.72
CA GLY A 36 -4.25 -14.02 0.35
C GLY A 36 -3.98 -14.22 -1.14
N ALA A 37 -3.10 -15.16 -1.48
CA ALA A 37 -2.84 -15.59 -2.85
C ALA A 37 -4.02 -16.39 -3.42
N GLU A 38 -4.11 -16.52 -4.75
CA GLU A 38 -5.25 -17.18 -5.41
C GLU A 38 -5.41 -18.67 -5.04
N GLU A 39 -4.34 -19.38 -4.89
CA GLU A 39 -4.33 -20.79 -4.51
C GLU A 39 -4.89 -21.06 -3.10
N SER A 40 -5.00 -20.02 -2.26
CA SER A 40 -5.54 -20.14 -0.91
C SER A 40 -7.08 -20.18 -0.84
N THR A 41 -7.78 -20.32 -1.97
CA THR A 41 -9.26 -20.35 -2.05
C THR A 41 -9.89 -21.69 -1.70
N GLY A 42 -9.10 -22.75 -1.61
CA GLY A 42 -9.58 -24.06 -1.16
C GLY A 42 -9.74 -24.09 0.35
N SER A 43 -10.96 -24.45 0.81
CA SER A 43 -11.32 -24.99 2.12
C SER A 43 -10.35 -24.74 3.27
N GLN A 44 -10.81 -24.00 4.32
CA GLN A 44 -10.36 -24.08 5.74
C GLN A 44 -8.88 -24.50 6.00
N SER A 45 -7.95 -24.15 5.15
CA SER A 45 -6.53 -24.45 5.32
C SER A 45 -5.94 -23.57 6.42
N ALA A 46 -5.14 -24.17 7.26
CA ALA A 46 -4.28 -23.46 8.19
C ALA A 46 -3.54 -22.31 7.48
N ARG A 47 -3.21 -21.26 8.23
CA ARG A 47 -2.38 -20.15 7.74
C ARG A 47 -1.12 -20.69 7.07
N SER A 48 -0.73 -20.05 5.97
CA SER A 48 0.42 -20.43 5.13
C SER A 48 1.10 -19.16 4.62
N PRO A 49 2.27 -19.26 4.00
CA PRO A 49 2.87 -18.11 3.31
C PRO A 49 1.94 -17.44 2.29
N ALA A 50 1.03 -18.21 1.67
CA ALA A 50 0.03 -17.68 0.75
C ALA A 50 -1.12 -16.91 1.45
N ARG A 51 -1.30 -17.10 2.76
CA ARG A 51 -2.26 -16.38 3.60
C ARG A 51 -1.75 -16.33 5.05
N PRO A 52 -0.78 -15.45 5.33
CA PRO A 52 -0.07 -15.50 6.61
C PRO A 52 -0.85 -14.89 7.78
N LEU A 53 -1.75 -13.94 7.50
CA LEU A 53 -2.30 -13.03 8.51
C LEU A 53 -3.71 -13.40 8.95
N VAL A 54 -4.59 -13.73 8.02
CA VAL A 54 -6.02 -13.93 8.27
C VAL A 54 -6.45 -15.39 8.09
N ASP A 55 -7.49 -15.80 8.83
CA ASP A 55 -8.04 -17.15 8.73
C ASP A 55 -9.09 -17.22 7.61
N HIS A 56 -9.99 -16.22 7.49
CA HIS A 56 -10.95 -16.15 6.40
C HIS A 56 -11.02 -14.75 5.79
N LEU A 57 -11.38 -14.70 4.49
CA LEU A 57 -11.67 -13.48 3.76
C LEU A 57 -13.15 -13.42 3.40
N HIS A 58 -13.80 -12.34 3.80
CA HIS A 58 -15.16 -12.02 3.40
C HIS A 58 -15.15 -10.90 2.36
N PHE A 59 -15.90 -11.07 1.28
CA PHE A 59 -15.91 -10.11 0.20
C PHE A 59 -17.13 -9.19 0.26
N ALA A 60 -16.86 -7.87 0.28
CA ALA A 60 -17.87 -6.82 0.26
C ALA A 60 -17.64 -5.88 -0.92
N PRO A 61 -18.22 -6.13 -2.11
CA PRO A 61 -18.05 -5.27 -3.29
C PRO A 61 -18.86 -3.98 -3.16
N THR A 62 -18.56 -3.17 -2.14
CA THR A 62 -19.33 -2.00 -1.71
C THR A 62 -19.45 -0.93 -2.80
N LYS A 63 -18.46 -0.81 -3.70
CA LYS A 63 -18.55 0.10 -4.85
C LYS A 63 -19.67 -0.30 -5.83
N ARG A 64 -19.83 -1.63 -6.07
CA ARG A 64 -20.88 -2.15 -6.92
C ARG A 64 -22.24 -2.00 -6.23
N TRP A 65 -22.33 -2.33 -4.95
CA TRP A 65 -23.56 -2.19 -4.17
C TRP A 65 -24.11 -0.76 -4.19
N ARG A 66 -23.23 0.23 -4.09
CA ARG A 66 -23.61 1.64 -4.15
C ARG A 66 -24.18 2.06 -5.51
N LYS A 67 -23.73 1.44 -6.62
CA LYS A 67 -24.23 1.77 -7.97
C LYS A 67 -25.65 1.25 -8.20
N ALA A 68 -26.04 0.16 -7.55
CA ALA A 68 -27.36 -0.47 -7.71
C ALA A 68 -27.86 -1.05 -6.37
N PRO A 69 -28.17 -0.20 -5.35
CA PRO A 69 -28.39 -0.65 -3.97
C PRO A 69 -29.61 -1.59 -3.83
N LEU A 70 -30.61 -1.47 -4.68
CA LEU A 70 -31.83 -2.27 -4.64
C LEU A 70 -31.84 -3.44 -5.65
N SER A 71 -30.70 -3.73 -6.32
CA SER A 71 -30.66 -4.88 -7.23
C SER A 71 -30.82 -6.18 -6.46
N ARG A 72 -31.57 -7.13 -7.03
CA ARG A 72 -31.78 -8.46 -6.41
C ARG A 72 -30.48 -9.17 -6.13
N GLN A 73 -29.51 -9.04 -7.02
CA GLN A 73 -28.16 -9.62 -6.85
C GLN A 73 -27.44 -9.02 -5.65
N ASN A 74 -27.39 -7.68 -5.52
CA ASN A 74 -26.72 -7.03 -4.40
C ASN A 74 -27.39 -7.37 -3.07
N LEU A 75 -28.74 -7.39 -3.03
CA LEU A 75 -29.48 -7.81 -1.83
C LEU A 75 -29.18 -9.25 -1.44
N HIS A 76 -29.08 -10.16 -2.42
CA HIS A 76 -28.69 -11.55 -2.18
C HIS A 76 -27.28 -11.65 -1.58
N GLU A 77 -26.31 -10.96 -2.18
CA GLU A 77 -24.92 -10.94 -1.70
C GLU A 77 -24.78 -10.35 -0.29
N ILE A 78 -25.50 -9.25 0.00
CA ILE A 78 -25.51 -8.66 1.35
C ILE A 78 -26.10 -9.64 2.37
N LYS A 79 -27.17 -10.36 2.01
CA LYS A 79 -27.76 -11.39 2.87
C LYS A 79 -26.80 -12.56 3.10
N ALA A 80 -26.13 -13.02 2.04
CA ALA A 80 -25.15 -14.09 2.12
C ALA A 80 -23.95 -13.69 3.00
N LEU A 81 -23.40 -12.48 2.79
CA LEU A 81 -22.33 -11.95 3.63
C LEU A 81 -22.77 -11.84 5.09
N ARG A 82 -23.97 -11.31 5.36
CA ARG A 82 -24.51 -11.22 6.73
C ARG A 82 -24.64 -12.60 7.37
N ALA A 83 -25.11 -13.61 6.64
CA ALA A 83 -25.23 -14.97 7.15
C ALA A 83 -23.85 -15.54 7.49
N ALA A 84 -22.88 -15.44 6.59
CA ALA A 84 -21.50 -15.89 6.80
C ALA A 84 -20.86 -15.22 8.04
N LEU A 85 -20.96 -13.88 8.14
CA LEU A 85 -20.41 -13.14 9.27
C LEU A 85 -21.06 -13.53 10.61
N ARG A 86 -22.38 -13.79 10.63
CA ARG A 86 -23.07 -14.23 11.85
C ARG A 86 -22.74 -15.64 12.27
N THR A 87 -22.49 -16.52 11.30
CA THR A 87 -22.03 -17.89 11.58
C THR A 87 -20.62 -17.91 12.19
N GLY A 88 -19.78 -16.92 11.86
CA GLY A 88 -18.44 -16.78 12.43
C GLY A 88 -18.40 -16.54 13.94
N GLY A 89 -19.50 -16.01 14.53
CA GLY A 89 -19.64 -15.89 15.99
C GLY A 89 -18.57 -15.00 16.64
N TYR A 90 -18.24 -13.85 16.04
CA TYR A 90 -17.14 -12.98 16.47
C TYR A 90 -17.35 -12.38 17.86
N ASP A 91 -16.32 -12.42 18.69
CA ASP A 91 -16.26 -11.75 20.00
C ASP A 91 -16.17 -10.24 19.86
N ALA A 92 -15.44 -9.76 18.85
CA ALA A 92 -15.30 -8.33 18.54
C ALA A 92 -15.12 -8.10 17.03
N VAL A 93 -15.50 -6.91 16.59
CA VAL A 93 -15.23 -6.40 15.24
C VAL A 93 -14.54 -5.05 15.37
N ILE A 94 -13.50 -4.82 14.59
CA ILE A 94 -12.74 -3.57 14.57
C ILE A 94 -12.85 -2.90 13.20
N ASP A 95 -13.16 -1.62 13.16
CA ASP A 95 -13.16 -0.80 11.94
C ASP A 95 -11.91 0.08 11.91
N LEU A 96 -10.94 -0.31 11.08
CA LEU A 96 -9.67 0.39 10.86
C LEU A 96 -9.75 1.42 9.70
N GLN A 97 -10.91 1.57 9.05
CA GLN A 97 -11.08 2.52 7.94
C GLN A 97 -11.73 3.84 8.38
N GLY A 98 -12.56 3.80 9.42
CA GLY A 98 -13.28 4.97 9.92
C GLY A 98 -14.26 5.59 8.93
N ALA A 99 -14.83 4.80 7.98
CA ALA A 99 -15.80 5.26 7.01
C ALA A 99 -17.21 4.73 7.35
N ILE A 100 -18.26 5.49 7.04
CA ILE A 100 -19.65 5.04 7.23
C ILE A 100 -19.88 3.69 6.55
N ARG A 101 -19.32 3.54 5.35
CA ARG A 101 -19.45 2.31 4.56
C ARG A 101 -18.86 1.09 5.28
N SER A 102 -17.66 1.18 5.81
CA SER A 102 -17.01 0.08 6.54
C SER A 102 -17.76 -0.22 7.84
N ALA A 103 -18.15 0.80 8.58
CA ALA A 103 -18.93 0.65 9.81
C ALA A 103 -20.31 -0.01 9.58
N VAL A 104 -21.01 0.31 8.48
CA VAL A 104 -22.27 -0.35 8.10
C VAL A 104 -22.03 -1.82 7.78
N VAL A 105 -20.97 -2.15 7.01
CA VAL A 105 -20.63 -3.53 6.69
C VAL A 105 -20.25 -4.32 7.95
N ALA A 106 -19.46 -3.72 8.85
CA ALA A 106 -19.09 -4.32 10.13
C ALA A 106 -20.32 -4.66 11.00
N ARG A 107 -21.36 -3.84 10.98
CA ARG A 107 -22.64 -4.12 11.69
C ARG A 107 -23.36 -5.38 11.19
N LEU A 108 -23.09 -5.85 9.98
CA LEU A 108 -23.68 -7.09 9.45
C LEU A 108 -23.28 -8.32 10.27
N ALA A 109 -22.12 -8.29 10.90
CA ALA A 109 -21.64 -9.36 11.77
C ALA A 109 -22.56 -9.59 12.99
N GLY A 110 -23.30 -8.56 13.43
CA GLY A 110 -24.17 -8.64 14.58
C GLY A 110 -23.44 -8.80 15.91
N CYS A 111 -22.13 -8.54 15.92
CA CYS A 111 -21.31 -8.57 17.12
C CYS A 111 -21.69 -7.44 18.08
N ARG A 112 -21.62 -7.72 19.39
CA ARG A 112 -21.90 -6.72 20.43
C ARG A 112 -20.81 -5.68 20.56
N ARG A 113 -19.54 -6.08 20.36
CA ARG A 113 -18.36 -5.22 20.43
C ARG A 113 -17.96 -4.79 19.03
N LEU A 114 -18.38 -3.63 18.59
CA LEU A 114 -17.93 -2.98 17.36
C LEU A 114 -17.07 -1.78 17.75
N ILE A 115 -15.76 -1.94 17.56
CA ILE A 115 -14.72 -1.00 17.96
C ILE A 115 -14.36 -0.12 16.78
N GLY A 116 -14.21 1.18 17.01
CA GLY A 116 -13.71 2.11 16.02
C GLY A 116 -13.18 3.38 16.67
N GLU A 117 -12.56 4.23 15.85
CA GLU A 117 -12.00 5.49 16.32
C GLU A 117 -13.09 6.45 16.82
N ALA A 118 -12.83 7.19 17.90
CA ALA A 118 -13.74 8.20 18.45
C ALA A 118 -13.94 9.38 17.49
N GLU A 119 -12.90 9.75 16.76
CA GLU A 119 -12.89 10.79 15.74
C GLU A 119 -12.57 10.18 14.34
N PRO A 120 -13.48 9.33 13.80
CA PRO A 120 -13.18 8.60 12.56
C PRO A 120 -13.12 9.57 11.38
N ARG A 121 -12.49 9.10 10.30
CA ARG A 121 -12.36 9.84 9.03
C ARG A 121 -13.70 10.41 8.52
N GLU A 122 -14.78 9.65 8.61
CA GLU A 122 -16.14 10.10 8.36
C GLU A 122 -16.88 10.17 9.71
N ARG A 123 -17.03 11.38 10.27
CA ARG A 123 -17.54 11.61 11.63
C ARG A 123 -18.81 10.83 11.97
N ALA A 124 -19.71 10.64 11.01
CA ALA A 124 -20.95 9.92 11.25
C ALA A 124 -20.73 8.41 11.50
N ALA A 125 -19.60 7.83 11.12
CA ALA A 125 -19.29 6.40 11.39
C ALA A 125 -19.25 6.10 12.90
N ARG A 126 -18.86 7.08 13.73
CA ARG A 126 -18.78 6.93 15.20
C ARG A 126 -20.11 6.49 15.84
N TRP A 127 -21.24 6.84 15.22
CA TRP A 127 -22.55 6.46 15.74
C TRP A 127 -22.89 4.99 15.53
N LEU A 128 -22.13 4.32 14.67
CA LEU A 128 -22.26 2.89 14.42
C LEU A 128 -21.38 2.04 15.34
N PHE A 129 -20.37 2.61 15.97
CA PHE A 129 -19.49 1.90 16.91
C PHE A 129 -20.15 1.77 18.29
N THR A 130 -19.96 0.61 18.92
CA THR A 130 -20.38 0.37 20.32
C THR A 130 -19.30 0.77 21.31
N GLU A 131 -18.03 0.62 20.87
CA GLU A 131 -16.86 1.05 21.63
C GLU A 131 -16.07 2.04 20.78
N ARG A 132 -15.67 3.16 21.38
CA ARG A 132 -14.94 4.23 20.70
C ARG A 132 -13.62 4.44 21.37
N VAL A 133 -12.54 4.32 20.61
CA VAL A 133 -11.18 4.50 21.09
C VAL A 133 -10.68 5.87 20.66
N THR A 134 -10.20 6.65 21.61
CA THR A 134 -9.52 7.91 21.32
C THR A 134 -8.05 7.61 21.01
N THR A 135 -7.65 7.80 19.76
CA THR A 135 -6.27 7.68 19.33
C THR A 135 -5.50 8.97 19.62
N ARG A 136 -4.21 8.86 19.87
CA ARG A 136 -3.31 9.98 20.21
C ARG A 136 -2.29 10.27 19.14
N SER A 137 -1.92 9.26 18.37
CA SER A 137 -0.95 9.36 17.30
C SER A 137 -1.50 10.16 16.11
N VAL A 138 -0.57 10.80 15.37
CA VAL A 138 -0.92 11.55 14.15
C VAL A 138 -1.00 10.62 12.95
N HIS A 139 -0.06 9.67 12.85
CA HIS A 139 0.04 8.77 11.71
C HIS A 139 -1.02 7.67 11.78
N VAL A 140 -1.72 7.43 10.65
CA VAL A 140 -2.83 6.46 10.57
C VAL A 140 -2.41 5.03 10.96
N VAL A 141 -1.20 4.60 10.65
CA VAL A 141 -0.68 3.27 11.05
C VAL A 141 -0.62 3.14 12.57
N GLU A 142 -0.17 4.18 13.27
CA GLU A 142 -0.10 4.18 14.73
C GLU A 142 -1.49 4.25 15.35
N GLN A 143 -2.42 5.02 14.74
CA GLN A 143 -3.83 5.04 15.15
C GLN A 143 -4.46 3.65 15.02
N ASP A 144 -4.21 2.93 13.92
CA ASP A 144 -4.68 1.57 13.72
C ASP A 144 -4.11 0.61 14.77
N VAL A 145 -2.84 0.79 15.19
CA VAL A 145 -2.21 0.00 16.25
C VAL A 145 -2.81 0.33 17.63
N GLU A 146 -3.15 1.58 17.90
CA GLU A 146 -3.86 1.96 19.14
C GLU A 146 -5.26 1.31 19.20
N LEU A 147 -5.97 1.25 18.06
CA LEU A 147 -7.24 0.53 17.96
C LEU A 147 -7.05 -0.98 18.19
N ALA A 148 -6.00 -1.56 17.61
CA ALA A 148 -5.64 -2.97 17.80
C ALA A 148 -5.27 -3.26 19.26
N SER A 149 -4.57 -2.35 19.93
CA SER A 149 -4.23 -2.44 21.35
C SER A 149 -5.46 -2.46 22.23
N ALA A 150 -6.50 -1.68 21.89
CA ALA A 150 -7.74 -1.67 22.64
C ALA A 150 -8.52 -2.99 22.57
N ILE A 151 -8.41 -3.74 21.45
CA ILE A 151 -9.03 -5.07 21.34
C ILE A 151 -8.16 -6.15 22.01
N ALA A 152 -6.83 -6.02 21.93
CA ALA A 152 -5.89 -6.93 22.57
C ALA A 152 -5.95 -6.88 24.10
N GLY A 153 -6.26 -5.71 24.65
CA GLY A 153 -6.14 -5.45 26.09
C GLY A 153 -4.71 -5.11 26.53
N ASP A 154 -3.76 -5.11 25.62
CA ASP A 154 -2.34 -4.83 25.84
C ASP A 154 -1.82 -3.80 24.85
N ALA A 155 -0.77 -3.08 25.22
CA ALA A 155 -0.12 -2.13 24.35
C ALA A 155 0.66 -2.85 23.24
N LEU A 156 0.25 -2.63 21.99
CA LEU A 156 0.95 -3.13 20.81
C LEU A 156 1.82 -2.03 20.22
N ALA A 157 2.84 -2.43 19.43
CA ALA A 157 3.66 -1.54 18.63
C ALA A 157 3.49 -1.87 17.14
N PRO A 158 3.67 -0.90 16.23
CA PRO A 158 3.71 -1.18 14.80
C PRO A 158 4.81 -2.17 14.45
N VAL A 159 4.48 -3.18 13.65
CA VAL A 159 5.43 -4.18 13.17
C VAL A 159 5.44 -4.24 11.65
N ALA A 160 6.50 -4.81 11.07
CA ALA A 160 6.56 -5.04 9.63
C ALA A 160 5.38 -5.94 9.21
N PRO A 161 4.56 -5.51 8.24
CA PRO A 161 3.35 -6.23 7.87
C PRO A 161 3.66 -7.54 7.14
N TRP A 162 2.85 -8.56 7.40
CA TRP A 162 2.92 -9.82 6.65
C TRP A 162 2.03 -9.72 5.42
N LEU A 163 2.64 -9.90 4.26
CA LEU A 163 1.97 -9.93 2.97
C LEU A 163 1.98 -11.37 2.41
N PRO A 164 0.95 -11.76 1.63
CA PRO A 164 0.91 -13.07 0.99
C PRO A 164 2.05 -13.24 -0.01
N VAL A 165 2.55 -14.47 -0.09
CA VAL A 165 3.46 -14.93 -1.13
C VAL A 165 2.68 -15.75 -2.15
N ASP A 166 2.62 -15.29 -3.39
CA ASP A 166 2.00 -15.97 -4.51
C ASP A 166 3.10 -16.58 -5.39
N ALA A 167 3.19 -17.92 -5.44
CA ALA A 167 4.28 -18.62 -6.10
C ALA A 167 4.37 -18.30 -7.61
N ALA A 168 3.24 -18.12 -8.29
CA ALA A 168 3.22 -17.78 -9.70
C ALA A 168 3.70 -16.34 -9.94
N ALA A 169 3.30 -15.41 -9.07
CA ALA A 169 3.74 -14.03 -9.10
C ALA A 169 5.24 -13.90 -8.77
N GLU A 170 5.73 -14.68 -7.81
CA GLU A 170 7.17 -14.75 -7.47
C GLU A 170 7.99 -15.25 -8.65
N ALA A 171 7.60 -16.36 -9.28
CA ALA A 171 8.28 -16.90 -10.46
C ALA A 171 8.29 -15.90 -11.63
N TRP A 172 7.18 -15.18 -11.84
CA TRP A 172 7.12 -14.13 -12.84
C TRP A 172 8.07 -12.96 -12.50
N ALA A 173 8.09 -12.53 -11.24
CA ALA A 173 8.98 -11.46 -10.79
C ALA A 173 10.46 -11.85 -10.89
N ASP A 174 10.81 -13.12 -10.62
CA ASP A 174 12.18 -13.65 -10.80
C ASP A 174 12.60 -13.66 -12.27
N SER A 175 11.69 -13.88 -13.21
CA SER A 175 11.99 -13.76 -14.65
C SER A 175 12.31 -12.33 -15.07
N LEU A 176 11.72 -11.35 -14.39
CA LEU A 176 11.92 -9.94 -14.66
C LEU A 176 13.11 -9.36 -13.87
N LEU A 177 13.21 -9.70 -12.59
CA LEU A 177 14.23 -9.24 -11.64
C LEU A 177 14.74 -10.46 -10.84
N PRO A 178 15.78 -11.17 -11.32
CA PRO A 178 16.33 -12.29 -10.59
C PRO A 178 16.70 -11.91 -9.16
N SER A 179 16.19 -12.65 -8.17
CA SER A 179 16.51 -12.39 -6.78
C SER A 179 17.99 -12.67 -6.52
N SER A 180 18.61 -11.88 -5.65
CA SER A 180 20.02 -12.13 -5.25
C SER A 180 20.22 -13.50 -4.58
N ALA A 181 19.14 -14.14 -4.11
CA ALA A 181 19.18 -15.49 -3.56
C ALA A 181 19.31 -16.57 -4.62
N SER A 182 18.86 -16.35 -5.86
CA SER A 182 19.01 -17.29 -6.97
C SER A 182 20.39 -17.24 -7.63
N LEU A 183 21.23 -16.28 -7.25
CA LEU A 183 22.62 -16.16 -7.69
C LEU A 183 23.61 -16.81 -6.68
N SER A 184 23.17 -17.81 -5.92
CA SER A 184 24.00 -18.59 -5.01
C SER A 184 25.08 -19.35 -5.77
N GLY A 185 26.22 -18.76 -5.98
CA GLY A 185 27.39 -19.39 -6.64
C GLY A 185 28.57 -18.47 -6.91
N SER A 186 28.39 -17.17 -6.86
CA SER A 186 29.51 -16.25 -7.06
C SER A 186 29.62 -15.25 -5.89
N PRO A 187 30.83 -15.02 -5.37
CA PRO A 187 31.04 -13.97 -4.37
C PRO A 187 30.64 -12.62 -4.98
N ARG A 188 29.95 -11.81 -4.18
CA ARG A 188 29.52 -10.44 -4.55
C ARG A 188 30.76 -9.59 -4.78
N THR A 189 31.24 -9.55 -6.01
CA THR A 189 32.41 -8.77 -6.44
C THR A 189 31.95 -7.54 -7.22
N GLY A 190 31.64 -6.45 -6.52
CA GLY A 190 31.37 -5.15 -7.12
C GLY A 190 31.26 -4.09 -6.04
N PRO A 191 31.72 -2.85 -6.31
CA PRO A 191 31.56 -1.75 -5.37
C PRO A 191 30.09 -1.35 -5.28
N GLY A 192 29.53 -1.32 -4.09
CA GLY A 192 28.20 -0.84 -3.78
C GLY A 192 27.26 -1.87 -3.16
N PRO A 193 26.16 -1.41 -2.55
CA PRO A 193 25.23 -2.24 -1.78
C PRO A 193 24.48 -3.30 -2.63
N TRP A 194 24.55 -3.23 -3.97
CA TRP A 194 23.81 -4.08 -4.91
C TRP A 194 24.61 -5.23 -5.50
N GLY A 195 25.90 -5.42 -5.08
CA GLY A 195 26.72 -6.58 -5.42
C GLY A 195 26.89 -6.82 -6.93
N GLY A 196 27.08 -5.76 -7.73
CA GLY A 196 27.29 -5.84 -9.17
C GLY A 196 26.01 -5.97 -10.03
N SER A 197 24.81 -6.11 -9.44
CA SER A 197 23.54 -6.03 -10.16
C SER A 197 23.05 -4.58 -10.30
N GLN A 198 22.40 -4.25 -11.41
CA GLN A 198 21.79 -2.93 -11.58
C GLN A 198 20.64 -2.78 -10.57
N PRO A 199 20.59 -1.67 -9.77
CA PRO A 199 19.46 -1.42 -8.89
C PRO A 199 18.19 -1.21 -9.69
N ALA A 200 17.10 -1.91 -9.31
CA ALA A 200 15.80 -1.75 -9.93
C ALA A 200 15.02 -0.62 -9.21
N VAL A 201 14.50 0.33 -9.99
CA VAL A 201 13.68 1.44 -9.49
C VAL A 201 12.28 1.32 -10.06
N LEU A 202 11.27 1.38 -9.19
CA LEU A 202 9.87 1.36 -9.58
C LEU A 202 9.31 2.80 -9.58
N ILE A 203 8.84 3.25 -10.73
CA ILE A 203 8.15 4.53 -10.88
C ILE A 203 6.65 4.27 -11.00
N ASN A 204 5.84 4.96 -10.18
CA ASN A 204 4.39 4.95 -10.28
C ASN A 204 3.87 6.35 -10.59
N PRO A 205 3.61 6.69 -11.88
CA PRO A 205 3.21 8.02 -12.30
C PRO A 205 1.73 8.32 -12.03
N GLY A 206 0.92 7.28 -11.80
CA GLY A 206 -0.51 7.41 -11.58
C GLY A 206 -0.89 7.97 -10.22
N ALA A 207 -2.09 8.52 -10.13
CA ALA A 207 -2.68 8.98 -8.88
C ALA A 207 -4.20 8.79 -8.88
N GLY A 208 -4.79 8.69 -7.69
CA GLY A 208 -6.22 8.47 -7.51
C GLY A 208 -7.12 9.61 -8.02
N TRP A 209 -6.59 10.83 -8.15
CA TRP A 209 -7.24 12.00 -8.78
C TRP A 209 -6.19 13.03 -9.22
N GLY A 210 -6.58 13.93 -10.13
CA GLY A 210 -5.67 14.85 -10.80
C GLY A 210 -4.84 15.74 -9.89
N ALA A 211 -5.40 16.29 -8.81
CA ALA A 211 -4.67 17.16 -7.89
C ALA A 211 -3.43 16.52 -7.25
N LYS A 212 -3.39 15.18 -7.15
CA LYS A 212 -2.22 14.41 -6.69
C LYS A 212 -1.27 14.00 -7.81
N ARG A 213 -1.59 14.30 -9.06
CA ARG A 213 -0.85 13.81 -10.22
C ARG A 213 0.31 14.77 -10.53
N TRP A 214 1.52 14.32 -10.26
CA TRP A 214 2.72 15.02 -10.74
C TRP A 214 2.85 14.80 -12.25
N PRO A 215 3.31 15.79 -13.05
CA PRO A 215 3.33 15.70 -14.50
C PRO A 215 4.12 14.49 -15.02
N ALA A 216 3.57 13.81 -16.04
CA ALA A 216 4.19 12.62 -16.65
C ALA A 216 5.57 12.93 -17.23
N GLU A 217 5.75 14.14 -17.80
CA GLU A 217 7.02 14.63 -18.36
C GLU A 217 8.11 14.73 -17.29
N ARG A 218 7.74 15.05 -16.06
CA ARG A 218 8.67 15.10 -14.94
C ARG A 218 9.06 13.71 -14.44
N TYR A 219 8.09 12.77 -14.38
CA TYR A 219 8.40 11.37 -14.15
C TYR A 219 9.30 10.81 -15.26
N ALA A 220 9.10 11.24 -16.50
CA ALA A 220 9.94 10.85 -17.63
C ALA A 220 11.37 11.36 -17.49
N ALA A 221 11.57 12.61 -17.04
CA ALA A 221 12.90 13.15 -16.74
C ALA A 221 13.58 12.38 -15.59
N VAL A 222 12.85 12.03 -14.55
CA VAL A 222 13.36 11.18 -13.44
C VAL A 222 13.73 9.79 -13.94
N ALA A 223 12.90 9.17 -14.78
CA ALA A 223 13.17 7.87 -15.38
C ALA A 223 14.45 7.90 -16.23
N GLN A 224 14.61 8.93 -17.06
CA GLN A 224 15.81 9.15 -17.86
C GLN A 224 17.05 9.28 -16.97
N GLY A 225 16.96 10.09 -15.91
CA GLY A 225 18.05 10.24 -14.93
C GLY A 225 18.44 8.94 -14.24
N PHE A 226 17.50 8.01 -14.01
CA PHE A 226 17.82 6.66 -13.48
C PHE A 226 18.45 5.76 -14.55
N VAL A 227 18.00 5.84 -15.81
CA VAL A 227 18.65 5.10 -16.92
C VAL A 227 20.11 5.53 -17.07
N GLU A 228 20.39 6.83 -17.00
CA GLU A 228 21.76 7.38 -17.04
C GLU A 228 22.63 6.92 -15.86
N ARG A 229 22.03 6.62 -14.71
CA ARG A 229 22.69 6.03 -13.53
C ARG A 229 22.79 4.50 -13.61
N SER A 230 22.52 3.92 -14.79
CA SER A 230 22.51 2.48 -14.99
C SER A 230 21.53 1.72 -14.07
N CYS A 231 20.45 2.35 -13.65
CA CYS A 231 19.36 1.69 -12.96
C CYS A 231 18.42 0.99 -13.94
N ARG A 232 17.85 -0.12 -13.51
CA ARG A 232 16.76 -0.78 -14.23
C ARG A 232 15.44 -0.09 -13.85
N VAL A 233 14.85 0.63 -14.78
CA VAL A 233 13.65 1.43 -14.52
C VAL A 233 12.39 0.63 -14.88
N LEU A 234 11.51 0.45 -13.92
CA LEU A 234 10.20 -0.19 -14.07
C LEU A 234 9.12 0.89 -13.93
N VAL A 235 8.13 0.89 -14.82
CA VAL A 235 7.02 1.85 -14.79
C VAL A 235 5.72 1.11 -14.54
N ASN A 236 5.15 1.25 -13.35
CA ASN A 236 3.86 0.65 -13.02
C ASN A 236 2.73 1.35 -13.80
N ILE A 237 1.88 0.55 -14.43
CA ILE A 237 0.74 1.02 -15.22
C ILE A 237 -0.53 0.48 -14.57
N GLY A 238 -1.26 1.38 -13.93
CA GLY A 238 -2.62 1.10 -13.45
C GLY A 238 -3.66 1.19 -14.58
N PRO A 239 -4.90 0.81 -14.29
CA PRO A 239 -5.99 0.99 -15.25
C PRO A 239 -6.11 2.46 -15.69
N ASP A 240 -6.24 2.69 -16.97
CA ASP A 240 -6.37 4.02 -17.60
C ASP A 240 -5.12 4.92 -17.43
N GLU A 241 -3.95 4.34 -17.16
CA GLU A 241 -2.68 5.07 -16.98
C GLU A 241 -1.69 4.87 -18.13
N GLU A 242 -2.06 4.14 -19.19
CA GLU A 242 -1.23 3.89 -20.38
C GLU A 242 -0.66 5.18 -20.98
N PRO A 243 -1.42 6.30 -21.12
CA PRO A 243 -0.88 7.54 -21.68
C PRO A 243 0.26 8.15 -20.84
N LEU A 244 0.24 7.98 -19.51
CA LEU A 244 1.30 8.45 -18.63
C LEU A 244 2.59 7.63 -18.84
N ALA A 245 2.45 6.31 -18.98
CA ALA A 245 3.57 5.42 -19.23
C ALA A 245 4.19 5.67 -20.60
N GLU A 246 3.40 5.92 -21.64
CA GLU A 246 3.89 6.24 -22.99
C GLU A 246 4.82 7.46 -23.03
N VAL A 247 4.54 8.50 -22.24
CA VAL A 247 5.41 9.67 -22.13
C VAL A 247 6.78 9.24 -21.58
N ILE A 248 6.80 8.42 -20.53
CA ILE A 248 8.03 7.94 -19.89
C ILE A 248 8.81 7.03 -20.84
N LEU A 249 8.14 6.10 -21.51
CA LEU A 249 8.78 5.14 -22.43
C LEU A 249 9.40 5.86 -23.62
N ARG A 250 8.74 6.88 -24.18
CA ARG A 250 9.30 7.69 -25.27
C ARG A 250 10.54 8.46 -24.84
N GLN A 251 10.49 9.11 -23.68
CA GLN A 251 11.62 9.93 -23.16
C GLN A 251 12.85 9.07 -22.90
N THR A 252 12.67 7.84 -22.43
CA THR A 252 13.77 6.90 -22.14
C THR A 252 14.21 6.08 -23.35
N GLY A 253 13.70 6.39 -24.57
CA GLY A 253 14.02 5.63 -25.77
C GLY A 253 13.71 4.12 -25.67
N GLY A 254 12.75 3.75 -24.84
CA GLY A 254 12.37 2.36 -24.58
C GLY A 254 13.25 1.63 -23.55
N ALA A 255 14.16 2.32 -22.86
CA ALA A 255 14.99 1.72 -21.80
C ALA A 255 14.20 1.41 -20.53
N ALA A 256 13.13 2.16 -20.24
CA ALA A 256 12.22 1.84 -19.16
C ALA A 256 11.27 0.69 -19.54
N ILE A 257 10.94 -0.17 -18.57
CA ILE A 257 10.13 -1.37 -18.75
C ILE A 257 8.71 -1.12 -18.23
N PRO A 258 7.68 -1.19 -19.06
CA PRO A 258 6.30 -1.04 -18.63
C PRO A 258 5.84 -2.27 -17.85
N LEU A 259 5.15 -2.06 -16.73
CA LEU A 259 4.56 -3.12 -15.91
C LEU A 259 3.03 -2.99 -15.90
N ALA A 260 2.36 -3.67 -16.82
CA ALA A 260 0.94 -3.95 -16.74
C ALA A 260 0.77 -5.30 -16.03
N CYS A 261 0.63 -5.29 -14.71
CA CYS A 261 0.68 -6.50 -13.90
C CYS A 261 -0.48 -6.58 -12.90
N THR A 262 -0.75 -7.79 -12.43
CA THR A 262 -1.71 -8.03 -11.35
C THR A 262 -1.18 -7.48 -10.02
N LEU A 263 -2.05 -7.33 -9.03
CA LEU A 263 -1.63 -6.87 -7.71
C LEU A 263 -0.65 -7.86 -7.02
N ALA A 264 -0.84 -9.17 -7.22
CA ALA A 264 0.10 -10.18 -6.72
C ALA A 264 1.49 -10.03 -7.37
N GLN A 265 1.54 -9.82 -8.68
CA GLN A 265 2.79 -9.55 -9.40
C GLN A 265 3.42 -8.23 -8.97
N LEU A 266 2.62 -7.18 -8.70
CA LEU A 266 3.14 -5.91 -8.19
C LEU A 266 3.76 -6.10 -6.80
N ILE A 267 3.16 -6.89 -5.91
CA ILE A 267 3.73 -7.25 -4.61
C ILE A 267 5.09 -7.92 -4.80
N ALA A 268 5.13 -8.97 -5.64
CA ALA A 268 6.34 -9.75 -5.90
C ALA A 268 7.49 -8.91 -6.51
N VAL A 269 7.20 -8.05 -7.50
CA VAL A 269 8.19 -7.14 -8.08
C VAL A 269 8.65 -6.10 -7.09
N THR A 270 7.70 -5.49 -6.34
CA THR A 270 8.04 -4.45 -5.36
C THR A 270 8.94 -5.00 -4.25
N SER A 271 8.84 -6.28 -3.90
CA SER A 271 9.76 -6.90 -2.92
C SER A 271 11.23 -6.96 -3.38
N ARG A 272 11.51 -6.79 -4.67
CA ARG A 272 12.84 -6.91 -5.30
C ARG A 272 13.47 -5.58 -5.72
N ILE A 273 12.72 -4.48 -5.66
CA ILE A 273 13.25 -3.17 -6.06
C ILE A 273 14.19 -2.59 -5.01
N ALA A 274 15.06 -1.72 -5.46
CA ALA A 274 15.96 -0.93 -4.64
C ALA A 274 15.29 0.33 -4.10
N LEU A 275 14.38 0.92 -4.90
CA LEU A 275 13.72 2.18 -4.59
C LEU A 275 12.37 2.26 -5.31
N ALA A 276 11.38 2.88 -4.68
CA ALA A 276 10.17 3.32 -5.36
C ALA A 276 10.06 4.85 -5.38
N VAL A 277 9.57 5.39 -6.52
CA VAL A 277 9.23 6.81 -6.68
C VAL A 277 7.75 6.91 -7.05
N ALA A 278 6.95 7.55 -6.23
CA ALA A 278 5.52 7.66 -6.46
C ALA A 278 4.92 8.88 -5.74
N GLY A 279 3.76 9.33 -6.20
CA GLY A 279 2.89 10.20 -5.41
C GLY A 279 2.26 9.46 -4.22
N ASP A 280 1.45 10.15 -3.41
CA ASP A 280 0.65 9.54 -2.32
C ASP A 280 -0.41 8.58 -2.90
N THR A 281 0.01 7.33 -3.11
CA THR A 281 -0.76 6.27 -3.79
C THR A 281 -0.53 4.90 -3.16
N GLY A 282 -1.38 3.93 -3.54
CA GLY A 282 -1.26 2.56 -3.06
C GLY A 282 0.11 1.92 -3.30
N PRO A 283 0.74 2.03 -4.49
CA PRO A 283 2.08 1.50 -4.74
C PRO A 283 3.18 2.09 -3.85
N LEU A 284 3.11 3.38 -3.46
CA LEU A 284 4.04 3.97 -2.49
C LEU A 284 3.95 3.23 -1.14
N HIS A 285 2.73 3.07 -0.62
CA HIS A 285 2.51 2.39 0.66
C HIS A 285 2.81 0.89 0.58
N LEU A 286 2.67 0.26 -0.60
CA LEU A 286 3.09 -1.12 -0.81
C LEU A 286 4.61 -1.27 -0.69
N ALA A 287 5.37 -0.35 -1.29
CA ALA A 287 6.83 -0.35 -1.15
C ALA A 287 7.25 -0.16 0.32
N CYS A 288 6.58 0.74 1.06
CA CYS A 288 6.80 0.89 2.50
C CYS A 288 6.51 -0.39 3.27
N ALA A 289 5.36 -1.02 3.01
CA ALA A 289 4.95 -2.27 3.65
C ALA A 289 5.94 -3.43 3.41
N LEU A 290 6.64 -3.39 2.28
CA LEU A 290 7.69 -4.35 1.92
C LEU A 290 9.10 -3.90 2.36
N GLY A 291 9.22 -2.83 3.15
CA GLY A 291 10.47 -2.31 3.66
C GLY A 291 11.38 -1.72 2.58
N ARG A 292 10.82 -1.36 1.41
CA ARG A 292 11.61 -0.77 0.33
C ARG A 292 11.74 0.73 0.51
N PRO A 293 12.94 1.30 0.29
CA PRO A 293 13.14 2.76 0.31
C PRO A 293 12.20 3.46 -0.66
N VAL A 294 11.70 4.64 -0.29
CA VAL A 294 10.76 5.39 -1.15
C VAL A 294 11.07 6.87 -1.22
N VAL A 295 10.85 7.46 -2.39
CA VAL A 295 10.69 8.91 -2.57
C VAL A 295 9.22 9.17 -2.83
N GLY A 296 8.57 9.83 -1.87
CA GLY A 296 7.15 10.19 -1.93
C GLY A 296 6.97 11.64 -2.39
N ILE A 297 6.20 11.86 -3.45
CA ILE A 297 5.88 13.18 -4.00
C ILE A 297 4.48 13.58 -3.52
N TYR A 298 4.40 14.60 -2.67
CA TYR A 298 3.18 15.00 -1.98
C TYR A 298 2.73 16.40 -2.40
N GLY A 299 1.47 16.54 -2.67
CA GLY A 299 0.79 17.82 -2.93
C GLY A 299 -0.28 18.08 -1.86
N PRO A 300 -1.59 17.85 -2.18
CA PRO A 300 -2.71 18.28 -1.34
C PRO A 300 -2.95 17.41 -0.09
N THR A 301 -2.16 16.37 0.12
CA THR A 301 -2.31 15.47 1.28
C THR A 301 -1.22 15.72 2.33
N ASP A 302 -1.54 15.38 3.59
CA ASP A 302 -0.63 15.53 4.72
C ASP A 302 0.24 14.28 4.90
N PRO A 303 1.56 14.36 4.65
CA PRO A 303 2.44 13.22 4.84
C PRO A 303 2.66 12.87 6.33
N SER A 304 2.37 13.76 7.27
CA SER A 304 2.45 13.42 8.69
C SER A 304 1.38 12.42 9.10
N ARG A 305 0.22 12.44 8.42
CA ARG A 305 -0.89 11.53 8.65
C ARG A 305 -0.81 10.26 7.83
N ASN A 306 -0.54 10.38 6.53
CA ASN A 306 -0.62 9.29 5.57
C ASN A 306 0.70 9.12 4.80
N GLY A 307 1.83 9.52 5.36
CA GLY A 307 3.13 9.43 4.71
C GLY A 307 3.69 8.00 4.65
N PRO A 308 4.90 7.85 4.13
CA PRO A 308 5.64 6.61 4.22
C PRO A 308 5.89 6.22 5.68
N PHE A 309 5.76 4.92 5.97
CA PHE A 309 5.93 4.40 7.32
C PHE A 309 6.72 3.07 7.30
N GLY A 310 7.57 2.84 8.29
CA GLY A 310 8.26 1.57 8.50
C GLY A 310 9.43 1.27 7.54
N THR A 311 9.90 2.25 6.78
CA THR A 311 11.04 2.13 5.87
C THR A 311 11.86 3.42 5.80
N HIS A 312 13.00 3.40 5.09
CA HIS A 312 13.73 4.62 4.75
C HIS A 312 12.99 5.42 3.67
N PHE A 313 12.81 6.70 3.88
CA PHE A 313 12.08 7.52 2.93
C PHE A 313 12.55 8.96 2.83
N LYS A 314 12.25 9.58 1.70
CA LYS A 314 12.25 11.03 1.51
C LYS A 314 10.87 11.47 1.04
N VAL A 315 10.33 12.50 1.68
CA VAL A 315 9.08 13.14 1.25
C VAL A 315 9.41 14.49 0.64
N LEU A 316 8.96 14.69 -0.58
CA LEU A 316 9.04 15.96 -1.29
C LEU A 316 7.65 16.58 -1.29
N ARG A 317 7.52 17.71 -0.61
CA ARG A 317 6.28 18.49 -0.52
C ARG A 317 6.63 19.97 -0.45
N SER A 318 6.01 20.76 -1.30
CA SER A 318 6.18 22.22 -1.26
C SER A 318 5.59 22.79 0.04
N PRO A 319 6.27 23.73 0.70
CA PRO A 319 5.68 24.49 1.79
C PRO A 319 4.42 25.28 1.37
N GLN A 320 4.26 25.57 0.07
CA GLN A 320 3.11 26.27 -0.49
C GLN A 320 1.91 25.33 -0.74
N SER A 321 2.11 24.00 -0.70
CA SER A 321 1.03 23.03 -0.90
C SER A 321 -0.04 23.18 0.18
N ARG A 322 -1.28 23.32 -0.26
CA ARG A 322 -2.44 23.41 0.63
C ARG A 322 -3.02 22.02 0.87
N LEU A 323 -3.46 21.77 2.09
CA LEU A 323 -4.22 20.56 2.39
C LEU A 323 -5.61 20.71 1.78
N ASP A 324 -5.89 19.91 0.76
CA ASP A 324 -7.17 19.90 0.06
C ASP A 324 -7.56 18.47 -0.32
N HIS A 325 -8.71 18.04 0.13
CA HIS A 325 -9.28 16.72 -0.19
C HIS A 325 -10.30 16.79 -1.33
N SER A 326 -10.50 17.97 -1.93
CA SER A 326 -11.35 18.10 -3.12
C SER A 326 -10.66 17.46 -4.33
N ARG A 327 -11.46 16.72 -5.11
CA ARG A 327 -10.95 15.92 -6.23
C ARG A 327 -10.94 16.75 -7.50
N HIS A 328 -10.00 17.67 -7.63
CA HIS A 328 -9.77 18.41 -8.85
C HIS A 328 -9.00 17.59 -9.87
N GLU A 329 -9.22 17.88 -11.16
CA GLU A 329 -8.48 17.23 -12.26
C GLU A 329 -7.09 17.83 -12.46
N ALA A 330 -6.94 19.13 -12.21
CA ALA A 330 -5.65 19.81 -12.34
C ALA A 330 -4.71 19.48 -11.17
N PRO A 331 -3.40 19.30 -11.44
CA PRO A 331 -2.40 19.14 -10.40
C PRO A 331 -2.41 20.32 -9.40
N GLU A 332 -2.16 20.06 -8.13
CA GLU A 332 -2.02 21.08 -7.10
C GLU A 332 -0.77 21.94 -7.37
N ALA A 333 -0.90 23.26 -7.15
CA ALA A 333 0.13 24.22 -7.56
C ALA A 333 1.50 23.99 -6.86
N GLY A 334 1.49 23.66 -5.56
CA GLY A 334 2.72 23.37 -4.84
C GLY A 334 3.40 22.08 -5.34
N LEU A 335 2.63 21.09 -5.78
CA LEU A 335 3.16 19.89 -6.41
C LEU A 335 3.96 20.20 -7.67
N LEU A 336 3.55 21.23 -8.42
CA LEU A 336 4.25 21.69 -9.61
C LEU A 336 5.57 22.43 -9.33
N THR A 337 5.89 22.75 -8.08
CA THR A 337 7.19 23.37 -7.73
C THR A 337 8.31 22.33 -7.57
N ILE A 338 7.96 21.07 -7.32
CA ILE A 338 8.93 19.98 -7.15
C ILE A 338 9.55 19.66 -8.52
N GLN A 339 10.88 19.68 -8.59
CA GLN A 339 11.61 19.45 -9.84
C GLN A 339 12.16 18.01 -9.91
N PRO A 340 12.38 17.45 -11.12
CA PRO A 340 12.98 16.13 -11.30
C PRO A 340 14.31 15.96 -10.57
N GLU A 341 15.13 17.01 -10.51
CA GLU A 341 16.43 17.02 -9.85
C GLU A 341 16.30 16.83 -8.33
N ASP A 342 15.23 17.34 -7.73
CA ASP A 342 14.97 17.15 -6.29
C ASP A 342 14.64 15.68 -6.00
N VAL A 343 13.88 15.05 -6.91
CA VAL A 343 13.54 13.62 -6.81
C VAL A 343 14.79 12.75 -6.97
N LEU A 344 15.64 13.04 -7.96
CA LEU A 344 16.88 12.30 -8.19
C LEU A 344 17.86 12.47 -7.02
N ARG A 345 18.01 13.67 -6.48
CA ARG A 345 18.85 13.94 -5.29
C ARG A 345 18.35 13.17 -4.06
N ALA A 346 17.03 13.15 -3.84
CA ALA A 346 16.41 12.38 -2.76
C ALA A 346 16.59 10.88 -2.94
N ALA A 347 16.53 10.39 -4.17
CA ALA A 347 16.76 9.01 -4.53
C ALA A 347 18.22 8.59 -4.33
N ASP A 348 19.18 9.41 -4.77
CA ASP A 348 20.62 9.15 -4.59
C ASP A 348 20.97 9.01 -3.10
N ALA A 349 20.42 9.86 -2.23
CA ALA A 349 20.61 9.76 -0.78
C ALA A 349 20.05 8.47 -0.15
N LEU A 350 19.07 7.82 -0.79
CA LEU A 350 18.51 6.55 -0.33
C LEU A 350 19.21 5.33 -0.94
N LEU A 351 19.66 5.44 -2.19
CA LEU A 351 20.34 4.37 -2.91
C LEU A 351 21.81 4.25 -2.50
N TYR A 352 22.46 5.38 -2.17
CA TYR A 352 23.91 5.47 -1.89
C TYR A 352 24.17 6.27 -0.61
N PRO A 353 23.77 5.75 0.57
CA PRO A 353 23.85 6.51 1.83
C PRO A 353 25.27 6.91 2.23
N GLU A 354 26.31 6.18 1.79
CA GLU A 354 27.71 6.46 2.14
C GLU A 354 28.29 7.67 1.39
N THR A 355 27.77 7.97 0.19
CA THR A 355 28.25 9.12 -0.60
C THR A 355 27.67 10.46 -0.14
N ALA A 356 26.58 10.43 0.64
CA ALA A 356 25.94 11.64 1.17
C ALA A 356 26.72 12.29 2.32
N VAL A 357 27.66 11.58 2.94
CA VAL A 357 28.46 12.10 4.07
C VAL A 357 29.65 12.95 3.60
N GLU A 358 30.15 12.73 2.37
CA GLU A 358 31.29 13.48 1.82
C GLU A 358 30.94 14.83 1.18
N THR A 359 29.66 15.06 0.86
CA THR A 359 29.17 16.33 0.30
C THR A 359 28.55 17.26 1.34
N GLY A 360 29.00 17.16 2.59
CA GLY A 360 28.57 18.02 3.69
C GLY A 360 28.76 19.51 3.38
N LEU A 361 27.70 20.14 2.90
CA LEU A 361 27.42 21.57 2.90
C LEU A 361 26.15 21.81 3.69
#